data_c0cbd08b033f6eebd5f86170a4252b97
#
_entry.id   c0cbd08b033f6eebd5f86170a4252b97
#
_cell.length_a   1.000
_cell.length_b   1.000
_cell.length_c   1.000
_cell.angle_alpha   90.00
_cell.angle_beta   90.00
_cell.angle_gamma   90.00
#
_symmetry.space_group_name_H-M   'P 1'
#
loop_
_entity.id
_entity.type
_entity.pdbx_description
1 polymer ?
#
loop_
_entity_poly.entity_id
_entity_poly.type
_entity_poly.pdbx_seq_one_letter_code
_entity_poly.pdbx_strand_id
1 'polypeptide(L)'
;MKKEPQSIVFDKYADNYDEGHTQAVKASGFLPSYFHEYKVIELFTYLKSIGKEKEKLLLLNYGCGTGNSEKYLKKYLPNLIICSVDISKESIRVAKEENKDLNDVTFKQFDGLHIPFEFEFDIIFIANVFHHIPRGQQFDSMKAIYNKLKASGFLIMYELNPVNPLTLWVAIQNDYKFDKNSKLLNPLYCRKLLNKSCFKKCMIRFTIFFPGFLSFLKRFEKYLYKLPIGAHYYYIAKKC
;
A
#
# COMPACT_ATOMS: atom_id res chain seq x y z
N MET A 1 -14.01 27.26 2.09
CA MET A 1 -12.66 27.09 2.67
C MET A 1 -11.84 26.23 1.74
N LYS A 2 -10.64 26.64 1.31
CA LYS A 2 -9.72 25.79 0.53
C LYS A 2 -9.26 24.64 1.44
N LYS A 3 -9.35 23.41 0.96
CA LYS A 3 -8.83 22.25 1.70
C LYS A 3 -7.31 22.38 1.82
N GLU A 4 -6.78 22.10 3.01
CA GLU A 4 -5.34 22.06 3.26
C GLU A 4 -4.70 21.01 2.36
N PRO A 5 -3.52 21.27 1.74
CA PRO A 5 -2.81 20.26 0.96
C PRO A 5 -2.50 19.01 1.77
N GLN A 6 -2.64 17.86 1.15
CA GLN A 6 -2.51 16.58 1.86
C GLN A 6 -1.10 16.33 2.41
N SER A 7 -0.05 16.84 1.72
CA SER A 7 1.32 16.81 2.22
C SER A 7 1.47 17.48 3.59
N ILE A 8 0.87 18.67 3.78
CA ILE A 8 0.90 19.40 5.06
C ILE A 8 0.15 18.62 6.15
N VAL A 9 -0.96 17.97 5.79
CA VAL A 9 -1.71 17.12 6.76
C VAL A 9 -0.82 15.98 7.23
N PHE A 10 -0.16 15.24 6.34
CA PHE A 10 0.73 14.14 6.71
C PHE A 10 1.98 14.61 7.46
N ASP A 11 2.57 15.78 7.12
CA ASP A 11 3.70 16.33 7.85
C ASP A 11 3.39 16.51 9.34
N LYS A 12 2.18 16.94 9.69
CA LYS A 12 1.76 17.15 11.09
C LYS A 12 1.66 15.87 11.92
N TYR A 13 1.52 14.72 11.27
CA TYR A 13 1.31 13.43 11.94
C TYR A 13 2.50 12.48 11.81
N ALA A 14 3.56 12.85 11.09
CA ALA A 14 4.67 11.96 10.80
C ALA A 14 5.32 11.37 12.06
N ASP A 15 5.58 12.19 13.09
CA ASP A 15 6.21 11.73 14.33
C ASP A 15 5.28 10.88 15.23
N ASN A 16 3.94 11.03 15.10
CA ASN A 16 2.95 10.30 15.90
C ASN A 16 2.11 9.33 15.06
N TYR A 17 2.57 8.99 13.87
CA TYR A 17 1.82 8.15 12.93
C TYR A 17 1.46 6.78 13.52
N ASP A 18 2.40 6.14 14.19
CA ASP A 18 2.21 4.80 14.76
C ASP A 18 1.21 4.80 15.93
N GLU A 19 1.16 5.86 16.73
CA GLU A 19 0.13 5.99 17.79
C GLU A 19 -1.26 6.10 17.18
N GLY A 20 -1.40 6.94 16.17
CA GLY A 20 -2.61 7.09 15.41
C GLY A 20 -3.05 5.78 14.78
N HIS A 21 -2.17 5.10 14.09
CA HIS A 21 -2.46 3.81 13.44
C HIS A 21 -2.83 2.73 14.47
N THR A 22 -2.17 2.69 15.65
CA THR A 22 -2.49 1.76 16.75
C THR A 22 -3.93 1.88 17.19
N GLN A 23 -4.41 3.11 17.37
CA GLN A 23 -5.82 3.32 17.74
C GLN A 23 -6.75 2.91 16.59
N ALA A 24 -6.42 3.25 15.32
CA ALA A 24 -7.23 2.90 14.15
C ALA A 24 -7.48 1.41 14.03
N VAL A 25 -6.45 0.60 14.28
CA VAL A 25 -6.54 -0.85 14.12
C VAL A 25 -6.96 -1.58 15.40
N LYS A 26 -7.14 -0.89 16.52
CA LYS A 26 -7.46 -1.48 17.83
C LYS A 26 -8.66 -2.43 17.79
N ALA A 27 -9.71 -2.05 17.07
CA ALA A 27 -10.91 -2.88 16.91
C ALA A 27 -10.65 -4.21 16.18
N SER A 28 -9.58 -4.30 15.40
CA SER A 28 -9.18 -5.53 14.71
C SER A 28 -8.53 -6.56 15.63
N GLY A 29 -8.04 -6.15 16.80
CA GLY A 29 -7.25 -6.98 17.73
C GLY A 29 -5.83 -7.27 17.22
N PHE A 30 -5.34 -6.53 16.22
CA PHE A 30 -3.97 -6.64 15.70
C PHE A 30 -3.17 -5.36 15.98
N LEU A 31 -1.84 -5.50 16.01
CA LEU A 31 -0.93 -4.37 16.04
C LEU A 31 -0.74 -3.79 14.62
N PRO A 32 -0.37 -2.51 14.47
CA PRO A 32 -0.02 -1.91 13.18
C PRO A 32 1.01 -2.70 12.38
N SER A 33 2.04 -3.24 13.05
CA SER A 33 3.08 -4.06 12.47
C SER A 33 2.55 -5.26 11.69
N TYR A 34 1.46 -5.88 12.16
CA TYR A 34 0.78 -6.97 11.45
C TYR A 34 0.31 -6.54 10.05
N PHE A 35 -0.25 -5.31 9.94
CA PHE A 35 -0.76 -4.80 8.65
C PHE A 35 0.34 -4.45 7.66
N HIS A 36 1.52 -4.09 8.12
CA HIS A 36 2.68 -3.89 7.25
C HIS A 36 3.27 -5.24 6.80
N GLU A 37 3.48 -6.15 7.75
CA GLU A 37 4.10 -7.44 7.49
C GLU A 37 3.26 -8.34 6.57
N TYR A 38 1.94 -8.46 6.79
CA TYR A 38 1.11 -9.35 5.99
C TYR A 38 1.09 -8.96 4.51
N LYS A 39 1.09 -7.64 4.18
CA LYS A 39 1.13 -7.18 2.80
C LYS A 39 2.41 -7.61 2.09
N VAL A 40 3.52 -7.57 2.81
CA VAL A 40 4.81 -8.05 2.30
C VAL A 40 4.81 -9.57 2.15
N ILE A 41 4.21 -10.31 3.07
CA ILE A 41 4.05 -11.78 2.96
C ILE A 41 3.22 -12.15 1.72
N GLU A 42 2.16 -11.40 1.41
CA GLU A 42 1.37 -11.61 0.19
C GLU A 42 2.20 -11.34 -1.08
N LEU A 43 3.01 -10.26 -1.10
CA LEU A 43 3.95 -10.00 -2.20
C LEU A 43 4.98 -11.13 -2.33
N PHE A 44 5.60 -11.54 -1.22
CA PHE A 44 6.55 -12.67 -1.20
C PHE A 44 5.91 -13.96 -1.73
N THR A 45 4.70 -14.28 -1.28
CA THR A 45 3.95 -15.46 -1.72
C THR A 45 3.67 -15.43 -3.21
N TYR A 46 3.32 -14.26 -3.74
CA TYR A 46 3.14 -14.09 -5.18
C TYR A 46 4.45 -14.27 -5.94
N LEU A 47 5.53 -13.62 -5.53
CA LEU A 47 6.85 -13.76 -6.16
C LEU A 47 7.33 -15.21 -6.15
N LYS A 48 7.14 -15.92 -5.03
CA LYS A 48 7.45 -17.34 -4.91
C LYS A 48 6.62 -18.19 -5.90
N SER A 49 5.35 -17.84 -6.09
CA SER A 49 4.48 -18.57 -7.03
C SER A 49 4.89 -18.43 -8.50
N ILE A 50 5.69 -17.41 -8.82
CA ILE A 50 6.23 -17.17 -10.17
C ILE A 50 7.75 -17.37 -10.25
N GLY A 51 8.39 -17.93 -9.19
CA GLY A 51 9.82 -18.26 -9.13
C GLY A 51 10.77 -17.08 -9.06
N LYS A 52 10.31 -15.91 -8.57
CA LYS A 52 11.07 -14.65 -8.57
C LYS A 52 11.47 -14.14 -7.18
N GLU A 53 11.21 -14.90 -6.12
CA GLU A 53 11.46 -14.46 -4.73
C GLU A 53 12.94 -14.29 -4.37
N LYS A 54 13.84 -14.84 -5.18
CA LYS A 54 15.30 -14.74 -4.99
C LYS A 54 15.98 -13.81 -6.01
N GLU A 55 15.22 -13.32 -7.00
CA GLU A 55 15.77 -12.40 -8.01
C GLU A 55 16.13 -11.04 -7.38
N LYS A 56 17.13 -10.38 -7.96
CA LYS A 56 17.46 -8.98 -7.67
C LYS A 56 16.50 -8.09 -8.46
N LEU A 57 15.41 -7.65 -7.83
CA LEU A 57 14.36 -6.84 -8.44
C LEU A 57 14.37 -5.41 -7.90
N LEU A 58 13.98 -4.48 -8.74
CA LEU A 58 13.84 -3.07 -8.40
C LEU A 58 12.37 -2.78 -8.04
N LEU A 59 12.14 -2.38 -6.79
CA LEU A 59 10.82 -2.09 -6.26
C LEU A 59 10.65 -0.61 -5.96
N LEU A 60 9.55 -0.01 -6.43
CA LEU A 60 9.08 1.29 -5.97
C LEU A 60 8.01 1.08 -4.89
N ASN A 61 8.24 1.61 -3.68
CA ASN A 61 7.18 1.78 -2.67
C ASN A 61 6.58 3.19 -2.83
N TYR A 62 5.38 3.25 -3.41
CA TYR A 62 4.69 4.51 -3.73
C TYR A 62 3.76 4.90 -2.59
N GLY A 63 4.07 6.01 -1.91
CA GLY A 63 3.39 6.45 -0.69
C GLY A 63 3.87 5.63 0.52
N CYS A 64 5.18 5.63 0.77
CA CYS A 64 5.81 4.80 1.81
C CYS A 64 5.51 5.27 3.25
N GLY A 65 4.99 6.50 3.43
CA GLY A 65 4.82 7.10 4.74
C GLY A 65 6.13 7.14 5.52
N THR A 66 6.10 6.73 6.76
CA THR A 66 7.25 6.67 7.67
C THR A 66 8.15 5.45 7.48
N GLY A 67 8.01 4.72 6.37
CA GLY A 67 8.93 3.62 6.02
C GLY A 67 8.71 2.32 6.81
N ASN A 68 7.50 2.05 7.25
CA ASN A 68 7.18 0.88 8.08
C ASN A 68 7.20 -0.47 7.34
N SER A 69 7.12 -0.46 6.01
CA SER A 69 7.10 -1.68 5.19
C SER A 69 8.51 -2.16 4.80
N GLU A 70 9.51 -1.28 4.75
CA GLU A 70 10.83 -1.53 4.20
C GLU A 70 11.60 -2.62 4.96
N LYS A 71 11.54 -2.60 6.30
CA LYS A 71 12.13 -3.65 7.14
C LYS A 71 11.56 -5.05 6.83
N TYR A 72 10.26 -5.14 6.55
CA TYR A 72 9.62 -6.41 6.17
C TYR A 72 9.96 -6.80 4.73
N LEU A 73 10.01 -5.83 3.80
CA LEU A 73 10.46 -6.07 2.43
C LEU A 73 11.88 -6.65 2.41
N LYS A 74 12.80 -6.08 3.19
CA LYS A 74 14.17 -6.61 3.31
C LYS A 74 14.23 -7.93 4.07
N LYS A 75 13.37 -8.16 5.07
CA LYS A 75 13.28 -9.42 5.82
C LYS A 75 12.90 -10.60 4.92
N TYR A 76 11.88 -10.46 4.09
CA TYR A 76 11.35 -11.54 3.25
C TYR A 76 11.96 -11.61 1.86
N LEU A 77 12.44 -10.49 1.35
CA LEU A 77 12.99 -10.31 0.00
C LEU A 77 14.32 -9.54 0.08
N PRO A 78 15.39 -10.15 0.65
CA PRO A 78 16.65 -9.43 0.93
C PRO A 78 17.35 -8.88 -0.31
N ASN A 79 17.10 -9.47 -1.49
CA ASN A 79 17.71 -9.06 -2.76
C ASN A 79 16.99 -7.88 -3.44
N LEU A 80 15.89 -7.36 -2.87
CA LEU A 80 15.23 -6.17 -3.43
C LEU A 80 16.12 -4.93 -3.31
N ILE A 81 16.15 -4.15 -4.38
CA ILE A 81 16.55 -2.73 -4.34
C ILE A 81 15.26 -1.93 -4.21
N ILE A 82 15.13 -1.15 -3.13
CA ILE A 82 13.89 -0.45 -2.77
C ILE A 82 14.08 1.05 -2.97
N CYS A 83 13.20 1.64 -3.76
CA CYS A 83 13.05 3.08 -3.91
C CYS A 83 11.69 3.48 -3.32
N SER A 84 11.68 4.31 -2.29
CA SER A 84 10.47 4.69 -1.57
C SER A 84 10.20 6.16 -1.76
N VAL A 85 8.95 6.51 -2.07
CA VAL A 85 8.53 7.91 -2.24
C VAL A 85 7.29 8.22 -1.41
N ASP A 86 7.25 9.44 -0.88
CA ASP A 86 6.07 10.01 -0.22
C ASP A 86 5.95 11.50 -0.49
N ILE A 87 4.74 12.06 -0.40
CA ILE A 87 4.49 13.49 -0.58
C ILE A 87 4.88 14.31 0.67
N SER A 88 4.90 13.68 1.84
CA SER A 88 5.24 14.30 3.12
C SER A 88 6.77 14.32 3.30
N LYS A 89 7.31 15.52 3.49
CA LYS A 89 8.72 15.72 3.78
C LYS A 89 9.11 15.13 5.14
N GLU A 90 8.26 15.30 6.14
CA GLU A 90 8.50 14.80 7.49
C GLU A 90 8.39 13.29 7.55
N SER A 91 7.44 12.67 6.84
CA SER A 91 7.38 11.20 6.72
C SER A 91 8.67 10.64 6.12
N ILE A 92 9.22 11.28 5.07
CA ILE A 92 10.50 10.88 4.47
C ILE A 92 11.68 11.07 5.44
N ARG A 93 11.67 12.12 6.28
CA ARG A 93 12.68 12.30 7.33
C ARG A 93 12.66 11.13 8.31
N VAL A 94 11.48 10.82 8.87
CA VAL A 94 11.29 9.69 9.79
C VAL A 94 11.68 8.37 9.12
N ALA A 95 11.21 8.13 7.88
CA ALA A 95 11.53 6.91 7.15
C ALA A 95 13.03 6.66 6.99
N LYS A 96 13.81 7.71 6.70
CA LYS A 96 15.28 7.62 6.61
C LYS A 96 15.94 7.28 7.94
N GLU A 97 15.45 7.90 9.02
CA GLU A 97 15.96 7.67 10.38
C GLU A 97 15.71 6.22 10.82
N GLU A 98 14.45 5.77 10.71
CA GLU A 98 14.01 4.44 11.16
C GLU A 98 14.61 3.28 10.32
N ASN A 99 15.04 3.57 9.09
CA ASN A 99 15.57 2.55 8.17
C ASN A 99 17.05 2.79 7.80
N LYS A 100 17.78 3.58 8.58
CA LYS A 100 19.19 3.94 8.30
C LYS A 100 20.13 2.75 8.16
N ASP A 101 19.82 1.64 8.83
CA ASP A 101 20.63 0.41 8.84
C ASP A 101 20.27 -0.55 7.69
N LEU A 102 19.25 -0.22 6.87
CA LEU A 102 18.87 -1.04 5.73
C LEU A 102 19.71 -0.69 4.50
N ASN A 103 20.34 -1.71 3.91
CA ASN A 103 21.06 -1.57 2.64
C ASN A 103 20.10 -1.60 1.44
N ASP A 104 20.48 -0.93 0.34
CA ASP A 104 19.72 -0.89 -0.92
C ASP A 104 18.30 -0.31 -0.77
N VAL A 105 18.14 0.67 0.13
CA VAL A 105 16.87 1.40 0.33
C VAL A 105 17.12 2.90 0.15
N THR A 106 16.31 3.55 -0.68
CA THR A 106 16.40 4.98 -0.96
C THR A 106 15.05 5.64 -0.76
N PHE A 107 15.01 6.75 -0.02
CA PHE A 107 13.81 7.53 0.25
C PHE A 107 13.89 8.91 -0.41
N LYS A 108 12.86 9.30 -1.17
CA LYS A 108 12.73 10.63 -1.78
C LYS A 108 11.33 11.20 -1.58
N GLN A 109 11.27 12.50 -1.29
CA GLN A 109 10.01 13.25 -1.38
C GLN A 109 9.65 13.44 -2.85
N PHE A 110 8.34 13.46 -3.17
CA PHE A 110 7.83 13.76 -4.50
C PHE A 110 6.52 14.58 -4.42
N ASP A 111 6.01 15.01 -5.56
CA ASP A 111 4.81 15.87 -5.63
C ASP A 111 3.49 15.10 -5.75
N GLY A 112 3.53 13.77 -5.69
CA GLY A 112 2.36 12.89 -5.86
C GLY A 112 2.11 12.44 -7.30
N LEU A 113 2.83 13.00 -8.29
CA LEU A 113 2.66 12.68 -9.71
C LEU A 113 3.99 12.32 -10.39
N HIS A 114 5.03 13.15 -10.22
CA HIS A 114 6.31 12.98 -10.88
C HIS A 114 7.25 12.11 -10.04
N ILE A 115 7.30 10.81 -10.34
CA ILE A 115 8.16 9.85 -9.64
C ILE A 115 9.63 10.19 -9.93
N PRO A 116 10.46 10.55 -8.90
CA PRO A 116 11.77 11.19 -9.07
C PRO A 116 12.91 10.18 -9.35
N PHE A 117 12.68 9.26 -10.27
CA PHE A 117 13.64 8.27 -10.76
C PHE A 117 13.56 8.16 -12.27
N GLU A 118 14.73 8.12 -12.95
CA GLU A 118 14.80 8.07 -14.42
C GLU A 118 14.63 6.66 -14.99
N PHE A 119 14.69 5.63 -14.14
CA PHE A 119 14.57 4.23 -14.53
C PHE A 119 13.17 3.66 -14.22
N GLU A 120 12.87 2.51 -14.82
CA GLU A 120 11.64 1.76 -14.62
C GLU A 120 11.83 0.65 -13.56
N PHE A 121 10.73 0.23 -12.94
CA PHE A 121 10.68 -0.72 -11.85
C PHE A 121 10.11 -2.08 -12.29
N ASP A 122 10.61 -3.16 -11.68
CA ASP A 122 10.04 -4.51 -11.84
C ASP A 122 8.72 -4.61 -11.07
N ILE A 123 8.64 -3.94 -9.90
CA ILE A 123 7.50 -3.98 -9.00
C ILE A 123 7.17 -2.56 -8.54
N ILE A 124 5.88 -2.21 -8.55
CA ILE A 124 5.39 -1.05 -7.80
C ILE A 124 4.46 -1.55 -6.71
N PHE A 125 4.81 -1.25 -5.46
CA PHE A 125 4.07 -1.60 -4.26
C PHE A 125 3.35 -0.36 -3.73
N ILE A 126 2.04 -0.47 -3.52
CA ILE A 126 1.17 0.60 -3.01
C ILE A 126 0.33 0.04 -1.88
N ALA A 127 0.36 0.68 -0.71
CA ALA A 127 -0.34 0.19 0.46
C ALA A 127 -1.17 1.29 1.13
N ASN A 128 -2.49 1.29 0.90
CA ASN A 128 -3.44 2.25 1.50
C ASN A 128 -3.14 3.72 1.14
N VAL A 129 -2.88 4.00 -0.15
CA VAL A 129 -2.51 5.35 -0.62
C VAL A 129 -3.58 5.97 -1.50
N PHE A 130 -4.19 5.19 -2.40
CA PHE A 130 -5.02 5.74 -3.45
C PHE A 130 -6.32 6.38 -2.95
N HIS A 131 -6.84 5.95 -1.80
CA HIS A 131 -8.01 6.57 -1.17
C HIS A 131 -7.73 7.99 -0.65
N HIS A 132 -6.46 8.38 -0.49
CA HIS A 132 -6.05 9.75 -0.17
C HIS A 132 -5.90 10.64 -1.41
N ILE A 133 -5.68 10.07 -2.60
CA ILE A 133 -5.53 10.84 -3.83
C ILE A 133 -6.90 11.37 -4.28
N PRO A 134 -7.05 12.68 -4.55
CA PRO A 134 -8.30 13.23 -5.07
C PRO A 134 -8.76 12.49 -6.34
N ARG A 135 -10.06 12.19 -6.43
CA ARG A 135 -10.64 11.40 -7.55
C ARG A 135 -10.22 11.89 -8.94
N GLY A 136 -10.12 13.22 -9.12
CA GLY A 136 -9.71 13.83 -10.41
C GLY A 136 -8.24 13.56 -10.76
N GLN A 137 -7.39 13.24 -9.79
CA GLN A 137 -5.96 13.00 -9.99
C GLN A 137 -5.60 11.52 -10.04
N GLN A 138 -6.50 10.62 -9.59
CA GLN A 138 -6.20 9.18 -9.50
C GLN A 138 -5.84 8.54 -10.84
N PHE A 139 -6.43 9.00 -11.95
CA PHE A 139 -6.09 8.49 -13.27
C PHE A 139 -4.68 8.88 -13.68
N ASP A 140 -4.29 10.14 -13.50
CA ASP A 140 -2.97 10.65 -13.87
C ASP A 140 -1.88 9.99 -13.01
N SER A 141 -2.11 9.84 -11.69
CA SER A 141 -1.22 9.10 -10.81
C SER A 141 -1.07 7.63 -11.25
N MET A 142 -2.19 6.96 -11.59
CA MET A 142 -2.14 5.56 -12.05
C MET A 142 -1.42 5.43 -13.41
N LYS A 143 -1.55 6.43 -14.28
CA LYS A 143 -0.85 6.49 -15.56
C LYS A 143 0.65 6.71 -15.37
N ALA A 144 1.05 7.59 -14.44
CA ALA A 144 2.45 7.79 -14.06
C ALA A 144 3.08 6.49 -13.52
N ILE A 145 2.35 5.76 -12.66
CA ILE A 145 2.75 4.46 -12.13
C ILE A 145 2.91 3.44 -13.28
N TYR A 146 1.96 3.36 -14.19
CA TYR A 146 2.04 2.46 -15.35
C TYR A 146 3.30 2.75 -16.20
N ASN A 147 3.59 4.02 -16.45
CA ASN A 147 4.74 4.43 -17.25
C ASN A 147 6.07 4.09 -16.58
N LYS A 148 6.13 4.05 -15.25
CA LYS A 148 7.33 3.70 -14.46
C LYS A 148 7.53 2.21 -14.24
N LEU A 149 6.64 1.34 -14.71
CA LEU A 149 6.86 -0.09 -14.73
C LEU A 149 7.61 -0.54 -15.98
N LYS A 150 8.55 -1.47 -15.82
CA LYS A 150 9.17 -2.21 -16.94
C LYS A 150 8.13 -3.01 -17.71
N ALA A 151 8.42 -3.34 -18.96
CA ALA A 151 7.67 -4.35 -19.68
C ALA A 151 7.66 -5.66 -18.86
N SER A 152 6.49 -6.30 -18.72
CA SER A 152 6.26 -7.45 -17.84
C SER A 152 6.38 -7.17 -16.32
N GLY A 153 6.64 -5.93 -15.91
CA GLY A 153 6.54 -5.49 -14.50
C GLY A 153 5.09 -5.53 -14.01
N PHE A 154 4.92 -5.49 -12.70
CA PHE A 154 3.59 -5.50 -12.11
C PHE A 154 3.43 -4.51 -10.95
N LEU A 155 2.20 -4.04 -10.81
CA LEU A 155 1.72 -3.29 -9.66
C LEU A 155 1.08 -4.26 -8.67
N ILE A 156 1.38 -4.12 -7.37
CA ILE A 156 0.56 -4.66 -6.29
C ILE A 156 0.00 -3.50 -5.46
N MET A 157 -1.33 -3.39 -5.38
CA MET A 157 -2.01 -2.27 -4.72
C MET A 157 -3.00 -2.79 -3.69
N TYR A 158 -2.79 -2.41 -2.44
CA TYR A 158 -3.63 -2.75 -1.29
C TYR A 158 -4.52 -1.58 -0.91
N GLU A 159 -5.80 -1.89 -0.60
CA GLU A 159 -6.79 -0.92 -0.13
C GLU A 159 -7.71 -1.53 0.92
N LEU A 160 -8.32 -0.67 1.75
CA LEU A 160 -9.39 -1.02 2.65
C LEU A 160 -10.65 -1.39 1.86
N ASN A 161 -11.37 -2.42 2.29
CA ASN A 161 -12.56 -2.90 1.58
C ASN A 161 -13.84 -2.27 2.12
N PRO A 162 -14.46 -1.30 1.40
CA PRO A 162 -15.71 -0.69 1.83
C PRO A 162 -16.93 -1.62 1.73
N VAL A 163 -16.79 -2.79 1.11
CA VAL A 163 -17.86 -3.80 1.05
C VAL A 163 -17.94 -4.58 2.36
N ASN A 164 -16.86 -4.64 3.14
CA ASN A 164 -16.86 -5.24 4.48
C ASN A 164 -17.53 -4.28 5.49
N PRO A 165 -18.64 -4.68 6.14
CA PRO A 165 -19.37 -3.78 7.06
C PRO A 165 -18.54 -3.34 8.26
N LEU A 166 -17.67 -4.21 8.79
CA LEU A 166 -16.81 -3.88 9.94
C LEU A 166 -15.73 -2.86 9.53
N THR A 167 -15.13 -3.02 8.36
CA THR A 167 -14.17 -2.05 7.81
C THR A 167 -14.82 -0.69 7.61
N LEU A 168 -16.03 -0.67 7.06
CA LEU A 168 -16.79 0.56 6.85
C LEU A 168 -17.15 1.22 8.19
N TRP A 169 -17.61 0.44 9.18
CA TRP A 169 -17.92 0.92 10.52
C TRP A 169 -16.67 1.51 11.20
N VAL A 170 -15.52 0.81 11.17
CA VAL A 170 -14.25 1.32 11.72
C VAL A 170 -13.83 2.60 11.02
N ALA A 171 -13.94 2.68 9.70
CA ALA A 171 -13.59 3.88 8.94
C ALA A 171 -14.49 5.09 9.27
N ILE A 172 -15.77 4.86 9.59
CA ILE A 172 -16.72 5.91 10.02
C ILE A 172 -16.42 6.36 11.45
N GLN A 173 -16.10 5.41 12.35
CA GLN A 173 -15.79 5.69 13.76
C GLN A 173 -14.41 6.34 13.95
N ASN A 174 -13.48 6.10 13.02
CA ASN A 174 -12.16 6.66 13.10
C ASN A 174 -12.18 8.16 12.80
N ASP A 175 -12.11 8.96 13.86
CA ASP A 175 -12.00 10.42 13.82
C ASP A 175 -10.57 10.88 13.49
N TYR A 176 -9.81 10.02 12.73
CA TYR A 176 -8.44 10.33 12.30
C TYR A 176 -8.46 11.49 11.33
N LYS A 177 -7.84 12.58 11.75
CA LYS A 177 -7.79 13.84 11.01
C LYS A 177 -7.15 13.67 9.62
N PHE A 178 -6.24 12.72 9.43
CA PHE A 178 -5.63 12.44 8.13
C PHE A 178 -6.53 11.59 7.22
N ASP A 179 -7.48 10.79 7.77
CA ASP A 179 -8.45 10.00 7.00
C ASP A 179 -9.78 10.72 6.76
N LYS A 180 -10.04 11.81 7.46
CA LYS A 180 -11.31 12.55 7.45
C LYS A 180 -11.78 12.99 6.04
N ASN A 181 -10.88 13.10 5.09
CA ASN A 181 -11.16 13.46 3.70
C ASN A 181 -10.96 12.29 2.72
N SER A 182 -10.55 11.13 3.19
CA SER A 182 -10.34 9.96 2.35
C SER A 182 -11.68 9.32 1.98
N LYS A 183 -11.74 8.77 0.75
CA LYS A 183 -12.90 8.00 0.30
C LYS A 183 -12.44 6.62 -0.05
N LEU A 184 -12.80 5.64 0.78
CA LEU A 184 -12.51 4.24 0.53
C LEU A 184 -12.82 3.86 -0.92
N LEU A 185 -11.95 3.10 -1.53
CA LEU A 185 -12.05 2.73 -2.92
C LEU A 185 -12.80 1.41 -3.06
N ASN A 186 -13.93 1.45 -3.79
CA ASN A 186 -14.63 0.22 -4.15
C ASN A 186 -13.75 -0.62 -5.09
N PRO A 187 -13.64 -1.95 -4.88
CA PRO A 187 -12.85 -2.83 -5.75
C PRO A 187 -13.19 -2.70 -7.24
N LEU A 188 -14.47 -2.61 -7.60
CA LEU A 188 -14.88 -2.45 -9.01
C LEU A 188 -14.39 -1.13 -9.61
N TYR A 189 -14.35 -0.07 -8.81
CA TYR A 189 -13.80 1.21 -9.25
C TYR A 189 -12.29 1.09 -9.51
N CYS A 190 -11.54 0.47 -8.59
CA CYS A 190 -10.11 0.24 -8.78
C CYS A 190 -9.84 -0.58 -10.04
N ARG A 191 -10.62 -1.62 -10.30
CA ARG A 191 -10.49 -2.42 -11.53
C ARG A 191 -10.72 -1.57 -12.79
N LYS A 192 -11.73 -0.70 -12.78
CA LYS A 192 -11.98 0.23 -13.90
C LYS A 192 -10.82 1.20 -14.10
N LEU A 193 -10.27 1.74 -13.01
CA LEU A 193 -9.12 2.63 -13.03
C LEU A 193 -7.88 1.95 -13.62
N LEU A 194 -7.55 0.74 -13.15
CA LEU A 194 -6.43 -0.07 -13.67
C LEU A 194 -6.59 -0.35 -15.17
N ASN A 195 -7.77 -0.80 -15.59
CA ASN A 195 -8.03 -1.09 -17.00
C ASN A 195 -7.91 0.16 -17.88
N LYS A 196 -8.47 1.31 -17.43
CA LYS A 196 -8.36 2.61 -18.13
C LYS A 196 -6.91 3.07 -18.27
N SER A 197 -6.06 2.72 -17.30
CA SER A 197 -4.62 3.03 -17.28
C SER A 197 -3.76 1.98 -18.01
N CYS A 198 -4.37 1.13 -18.83
CA CYS A 198 -3.74 0.12 -19.69
C CYS A 198 -3.16 -1.10 -18.95
N PHE A 199 -3.39 -1.26 -17.65
CA PHE A 199 -3.04 -2.51 -16.98
C PHE A 199 -3.87 -3.68 -17.49
N LYS A 200 -3.23 -4.84 -17.59
CA LYS A 200 -3.87 -6.10 -18.00
C LYS A 200 -3.68 -7.19 -16.95
N LYS A 201 -4.40 -8.31 -17.11
CA LYS A 201 -4.30 -9.47 -16.20
C LYS A 201 -4.45 -9.05 -14.72
N CYS A 202 -5.45 -8.20 -14.42
CA CYS A 202 -5.74 -7.74 -13.07
C CYS A 202 -6.34 -8.87 -12.24
N MET A 203 -5.58 -9.39 -11.28
CA MET A 203 -6.03 -10.35 -10.29
C MET A 203 -6.38 -9.59 -9.01
N ILE A 204 -7.54 -9.91 -8.43
CA ILE A 204 -7.95 -9.38 -7.12
C ILE A 204 -7.92 -10.50 -6.08
N ARG A 205 -7.52 -10.18 -4.86
CA ARG A 205 -7.68 -11.03 -3.67
C ARG A 205 -8.18 -10.21 -2.50
N PHE A 206 -9.05 -10.83 -1.70
CA PHE A 206 -9.54 -10.29 -0.43
C PHE A 206 -8.79 -10.96 0.71
N THR A 207 -8.50 -10.19 1.77
CA THR A 207 -7.66 -10.64 2.89
C THR A 207 -8.20 -10.12 4.22
N ILE A 208 -7.71 -10.69 5.32
CA ILE A 208 -8.11 -10.36 6.69
C ILE A 208 -9.60 -10.59 6.88
N PHE A 209 -9.98 -11.86 6.96
CA PHE A 209 -11.37 -12.29 7.18
C PHE A 209 -11.69 -12.41 8.66
N PHE A 210 -10.68 -12.68 9.48
CA PHE A 210 -10.86 -12.96 10.90
C PHE A 210 -10.10 -11.92 11.75
N PRO A 211 -10.77 -11.31 12.76
CA PRO A 211 -10.11 -10.43 13.73
C PRO A 211 -9.14 -11.22 14.62
N GLY A 212 -8.31 -10.52 15.40
CA GLY A 212 -7.25 -11.11 16.20
C GLY A 212 -7.70 -12.23 17.14
N PHE A 213 -8.88 -12.08 17.77
CA PHE A 213 -9.43 -13.11 18.67
C PHE A 213 -9.88 -14.40 17.95
N LEU A 214 -10.03 -14.36 16.61
CA LEU A 214 -10.30 -15.51 15.76
C LEU A 214 -9.06 -15.93 14.94
N SER A 215 -7.86 -15.55 15.38
CA SER A 215 -6.60 -15.80 14.66
C SER A 215 -6.35 -17.29 14.36
N PHE A 216 -6.90 -18.21 15.14
CA PHE A 216 -6.83 -19.64 14.88
C PHE A 216 -7.54 -20.08 13.59
N LEU A 217 -8.46 -19.25 13.06
CA LEU A 217 -9.16 -19.48 11.79
C LEU A 217 -8.39 -18.96 10.57
N LYS A 218 -7.29 -18.21 10.74
CA LYS A 218 -6.51 -17.64 9.64
C LYS A 218 -6.04 -18.67 8.63
N ARG A 219 -5.80 -19.93 9.06
CA ARG A 219 -5.44 -21.03 8.17
C ARG A 219 -6.47 -21.29 7.06
N PHE A 220 -7.72 -20.84 7.24
CA PHE A 220 -8.79 -21.00 6.27
C PHE A 220 -8.88 -19.81 5.30
N GLU A 221 -8.23 -18.67 5.55
CA GLU A 221 -8.26 -17.48 4.69
C GLU A 221 -7.79 -17.77 3.26
N LYS A 222 -6.86 -18.72 3.10
CA LYS A 222 -6.40 -19.19 1.79
C LYS A 222 -7.50 -19.76 0.88
N TYR A 223 -8.67 -20.11 1.41
CA TYR A 223 -9.83 -20.57 0.65
C TYR A 223 -10.85 -19.46 0.41
N LEU A 224 -10.77 -18.36 1.17
CA LEU A 224 -11.74 -17.28 1.16
C LEU A 224 -11.35 -16.11 0.26
N TYR A 225 -10.15 -16.10 -0.28
CA TYR A 225 -9.55 -14.95 -0.98
C TYR A 225 -10.36 -14.39 -2.16
N LYS A 226 -11.37 -15.15 -2.66
CA LYS A 226 -12.31 -14.70 -3.72
C LYS A 226 -13.56 -14.04 -3.17
N LEU A 227 -13.85 -14.20 -1.88
CA LEU A 227 -15.06 -13.64 -1.26
C LEU A 227 -14.85 -12.16 -0.94
N PRO A 228 -15.74 -11.26 -1.38
CA PRO A 228 -15.54 -9.81 -1.24
C PRO A 228 -15.86 -9.27 0.17
N ILE A 229 -15.69 -10.09 1.21
CA ILE A 229 -15.99 -9.76 2.61
C ILE A 229 -14.75 -9.63 3.50
N GLY A 230 -13.52 -9.84 2.98
CA GLY A 230 -12.29 -9.54 3.70
C GLY A 230 -12.18 -8.05 4.03
N ALA A 231 -11.51 -7.69 5.14
CA ALA A 231 -11.35 -6.30 5.56
C ALA A 231 -10.51 -5.47 4.59
N HIS A 232 -9.58 -6.13 3.89
CA HIS A 232 -8.73 -5.52 2.85
C HIS A 232 -8.89 -6.29 1.54
N TYR A 233 -8.50 -5.64 0.46
CA TYR A 233 -8.28 -6.29 -0.83
C TYR A 233 -7.00 -5.77 -1.47
N TYR A 234 -6.45 -6.54 -2.41
CA TYR A 234 -5.37 -6.06 -3.25
C TYR A 234 -5.54 -6.51 -4.69
N TYR A 235 -4.97 -5.71 -5.58
CA TYR A 235 -4.81 -6.04 -6.99
C TYR A 235 -3.35 -6.36 -7.30
N ILE A 236 -3.12 -7.40 -8.12
CA ILE A 236 -1.90 -7.54 -8.89
C ILE A 236 -2.25 -7.29 -10.35
N ALA A 237 -1.63 -6.27 -10.94
CA ALA A 237 -1.93 -5.83 -12.29
C ALA A 237 -0.62 -5.72 -13.10
N LYS A 238 -0.56 -6.36 -14.28
CA LYS A 238 0.64 -6.42 -15.09
C LYS A 238 0.66 -5.34 -16.17
N LYS A 239 1.87 -4.79 -16.44
CA LYS A 239 2.17 -4.06 -17.66
C LYS A 239 2.46 -5.08 -18.77
N CYS A 240 1.80 -4.93 -19.92
CA CYS A 240 1.99 -5.76 -21.11
C CYS A 240 2.59 -4.93 -22.23
#